data_1fd0cf1cb0c594d248e204a4ab5333c3
#
_entry.id   1fd0cf1cb0c594d248e204a4ab5333c3
#
_cell.length_a   1.000
_cell.length_b   1.000
_cell.length_c   1.000
_cell.angle_alpha   90.00
_cell.angle_beta   90.00
_cell.angle_gamma   90.00
#
_symmetry.space_group_name_H-M   'P 1'
#
loop_
_entity.id
_entity.type
_entity.pdbx_description
1 polymer ?
#
loop_
_entity_poly.entity_id
_entity_poly.type
_entity_poly.pdbx_seq_one_letter_code
_entity_poly.pdbx_strand_id
1 'polypeptide(L)'
;MKKSLGSEPEETFDTLFEGRLKIRQKKEGYRFSIDALLLSHFAEPRPKDRVIDLGTGCGVIPLILIFKRKAETVIGVEVQPSLADLARQNVSLNRFSSKIEIWEKNFKELVKQRDRGTFDLVLSNPPYRKVGSGRINPLEEKALARHEILATLEDLLRTGHHLLKNKGRLCLIYPATRTADVFQLLRHFHLEPKRVQFVHSHPQDEASLLMVDALKEGKTQIKVLPPFVLYKPGGQYTPQAEDLFR
;
A
#
# COMPACT_ATOMS: atom_id res chain seq x y z
N MET A 1 30.91 26.23 -28.90
CA MET A 1 30.69 24.92 -28.28
C MET A 1 29.78 25.10 -27.06
N LYS A 2 28.49 24.81 -27.18
CA LYS A 2 27.57 24.81 -26.05
C LYS A 2 27.74 23.44 -25.34
N LYS A 3 28.18 23.45 -24.08
CA LYS A 3 28.20 22.28 -23.21
C LYS A 3 26.75 21.81 -23.07
N SER A 4 26.46 20.55 -23.48
CA SER A 4 25.23 19.88 -23.17
C SER A 4 25.13 19.76 -21.65
N LEU A 5 24.21 20.49 -21.04
CA LEU A 5 23.77 20.22 -19.68
C LEU A 5 23.20 18.81 -19.67
N GLY A 6 23.91 17.87 -19.05
CA GLY A 6 23.38 16.53 -18.82
C GLY A 6 22.05 16.64 -18.09
N SER A 7 21.01 16.05 -18.67
CA SER A 7 19.72 15.93 -18.00
C SER A 7 19.95 15.21 -16.66
N GLU A 8 19.52 15.83 -15.54
CA GLU A 8 19.52 15.15 -14.25
C GLU A 8 18.78 13.81 -14.39
N PRO A 9 19.24 12.76 -13.69
CA PRO A 9 18.58 11.46 -13.79
C PRO A 9 17.10 11.58 -13.43
N GLU A 10 16.22 11.02 -14.27
CA GLU A 10 14.76 11.03 -14.07
C GLU A 10 14.31 10.16 -12.86
N GLU A 11 15.25 9.39 -12.30
CA GLU A 11 15.01 8.44 -11.20
C GLU A 11 15.95 8.72 -10.02
N THR A 12 15.46 8.40 -8.82
CA THR A 12 16.23 8.42 -7.58
C THR A 12 16.32 7.02 -6.98
N PHE A 13 17.36 6.79 -6.17
CA PHE A 13 17.53 5.56 -5.40
C PHE A 13 17.31 5.86 -3.93
N ASP A 14 16.35 5.17 -3.33
CA ASP A 14 16.16 5.14 -1.89
C ASP A 14 16.56 3.76 -1.34
N THR A 15 16.94 3.75 -0.08
CA THR A 15 17.28 2.50 0.61
C THR A 15 16.48 2.37 1.89
N LEU A 16 16.04 1.15 2.19
CA LEU A 16 15.39 0.78 3.45
C LEU A 16 16.23 -0.28 4.16
N PHE A 17 15.98 -0.43 5.47
CA PHE A 17 16.58 -1.48 6.28
C PHE A 17 18.12 -1.49 6.20
N GLU A 18 18.72 -0.32 6.50
CA GLU A 18 20.18 -0.12 6.50
C GLU A 18 20.82 -0.43 5.13
N GLY A 19 20.14 -0.06 4.05
CA GLY A 19 20.64 -0.26 2.68
C GLY A 19 20.42 -1.65 2.11
N ARG A 20 19.82 -2.57 2.86
CA ARG A 20 19.57 -3.95 2.42
C ARG A 20 18.47 -4.09 1.38
N LEU A 21 17.53 -3.15 1.34
CA LEU A 21 16.48 -3.08 0.33
C LEU A 21 16.65 -1.79 -0.48
N LYS A 22 16.80 -1.92 -1.80
CA LYS A 22 17.03 -0.80 -2.73
C LYS A 22 15.78 -0.54 -3.55
N ILE A 23 15.37 0.73 -3.65
CA ILE A 23 14.16 1.12 -4.35
C ILE A 23 14.49 2.26 -5.32
N ARG A 24 14.23 2.03 -6.59
CA ARG A 24 14.22 3.08 -7.62
C ARG A 24 12.86 3.75 -7.63
N GLN A 25 12.84 5.07 -7.73
CA GLN A 25 11.63 5.86 -7.85
C GLN A 25 11.82 6.95 -8.89
N LYS A 26 10.72 7.42 -9.47
CA LYS A 26 10.75 8.61 -10.31
C LYS A 26 11.09 9.82 -9.44
N LYS A 27 11.91 10.75 -9.99
CA LYS A 27 12.23 12.03 -9.35
C LYS A 27 10.96 12.89 -9.22
N GLU A 28 10.12 12.86 -10.24
CA GLU A 28 8.83 13.55 -10.30
C GLU A 28 7.67 12.55 -10.42
N GLY A 29 6.53 12.88 -9.81
CA GLY A 29 5.33 12.05 -9.83
C GLY A 29 5.14 11.21 -8.57
N TYR A 30 4.61 9.99 -8.72
CA TYR A 30 4.34 9.11 -7.59
C TYR A 30 5.62 8.63 -6.92
N ARG A 31 5.72 8.89 -5.63
CA ARG A 31 6.76 8.34 -4.73
C ARG A 31 6.06 7.62 -3.58
N PHE A 32 6.65 6.51 -3.13
CA PHE A 32 6.09 5.84 -1.95
C PHE A 32 6.27 6.71 -0.69
N SER A 33 5.32 6.62 0.21
CA SER A 33 5.33 7.31 1.50
C SER A 33 5.50 6.31 2.63
N ILE A 34 5.61 6.81 3.85
CA ILE A 34 5.62 6.00 5.08
C ILE A 34 4.39 5.07 5.19
N ASP A 35 3.30 5.40 4.47
CA ASP A 35 2.07 4.62 4.45
C ASP A 35 2.32 3.17 3.98
N ALA A 36 3.23 2.98 3.02
CA ALA A 36 3.61 1.65 2.54
C ALA A 36 4.34 0.81 3.61
N LEU A 37 5.21 1.47 4.41
CA LEU A 37 5.88 0.81 5.54
C LEU A 37 4.87 0.47 6.64
N LEU A 38 3.99 1.42 6.98
CA LEU A 38 2.93 1.23 7.97
C LEU A 38 2.02 0.06 7.60
N LEU A 39 1.51 0.02 6.36
CA LEU A 39 0.65 -1.06 5.89
C LEU A 39 1.38 -2.40 5.89
N SER A 40 2.62 -2.45 5.41
CA SER A 40 3.45 -3.67 5.40
C SER A 40 3.73 -4.19 6.81
N HIS A 41 3.90 -3.28 7.79
CA HIS A 41 4.05 -3.62 9.21
C HIS A 41 2.75 -4.15 9.80
N PHE A 42 1.64 -3.48 9.54
CA PHE A 42 0.30 -3.82 10.07
C PHE A 42 -0.24 -5.14 9.47
N ALA A 43 0.05 -5.45 8.22
CA ALA A 43 -0.57 -6.56 7.48
C ALA A 43 -0.25 -7.95 8.05
N GLU A 44 0.96 -8.17 8.58
CA GLU A 44 1.39 -9.43 9.20
C GLU A 44 1.01 -10.68 8.39
N PRO A 45 1.55 -10.89 7.18
CA PRO A 45 1.28 -12.09 6.41
C PRO A 45 1.75 -13.32 7.18
N ARG A 46 1.01 -14.42 7.06
CA ARG A 46 1.35 -15.70 7.66
C ARG A 46 2.34 -16.45 6.74
N PRO A 47 3.14 -17.38 7.29
CA PRO A 47 3.92 -18.27 6.46
C PRO A 47 3.03 -18.99 5.43
N LYS A 48 3.47 -19.01 4.17
CA LYS A 48 2.74 -19.57 3.01
C LYS A 48 1.51 -18.79 2.52
N ASP A 49 1.19 -17.62 3.07
CA ASP A 49 0.14 -16.76 2.49
C ASP A 49 0.51 -16.40 1.04
N ARG A 50 -0.43 -16.61 0.14
CA ARG A 50 -0.42 -16.01 -1.20
C ARG A 50 -0.98 -14.61 -1.08
N VAL A 51 -0.17 -13.62 -1.39
CA VAL A 51 -0.46 -12.20 -1.18
C VAL A 51 -0.62 -11.50 -2.50
N ILE A 52 -1.59 -10.58 -2.59
CA ILE A 52 -1.72 -9.65 -3.72
C ILE A 52 -1.84 -8.22 -3.22
N ASP A 53 -1.11 -7.31 -3.87
CA ASP A 53 -1.11 -5.87 -3.60
C ASP A 53 -1.75 -5.12 -4.77
N LEU A 54 -2.92 -4.51 -4.53
CA LEU A 54 -3.70 -3.81 -5.54
C LEU A 54 -3.32 -2.34 -5.60
N GLY A 55 -2.76 -1.90 -6.74
CA GLY A 55 -2.17 -0.57 -6.90
C GLY A 55 -0.76 -0.51 -6.32
N THR A 56 0.09 -1.45 -6.73
CA THR A 56 1.42 -1.65 -6.11
C THR A 56 2.42 -0.51 -6.35
N GLY A 57 2.15 0.38 -7.32
CA GLY A 57 3.05 1.47 -7.68
C GLY A 57 4.42 0.94 -8.12
N CYS A 58 5.48 1.43 -7.48
CA CYS A 58 6.85 0.97 -7.74
C CYS A 58 7.23 -0.36 -7.04
N GLY A 59 6.26 -1.08 -6.48
CA GLY A 59 6.45 -2.41 -5.91
C GLY A 59 7.01 -2.43 -4.48
N VAL A 60 6.95 -1.34 -3.73
CA VAL A 60 7.57 -1.23 -2.41
C VAL A 60 6.94 -2.16 -1.37
N ILE A 61 5.60 -2.29 -1.34
CA ILE A 61 4.90 -3.18 -0.40
C ILE A 61 5.30 -4.64 -0.65
N PRO A 62 5.21 -5.21 -1.86
CA PRO A 62 5.72 -6.55 -2.16
C PRO A 62 7.16 -6.79 -1.70
N LEU A 63 8.05 -5.85 -1.97
CA LEU A 63 9.45 -5.94 -1.56
C LEU A 63 9.62 -6.03 -0.04
N ILE A 64 8.92 -5.18 0.72
CA ILE A 64 8.97 -5.19 2.19
C ILE A 64 8.38 -6.50 2.74
N LEU A 65 7.26 -6.96 2.18
CA LEU A 65 6.62 -8.20 2.64
C LEU A 65 7.51 -9.42 2.47
N ILE A 66 8.19 -9.55 1.33
CA ILE A 66 9.15 -10.63 1.11
C ILE A 66 10.37 -10.45 2.00
N PHE A 67 10.91 -9.25 2.09
CA PHE A 67 12.13 -8.99 2.86
C PHE A 67 11.93 -9.22 4.37
N LYS A 68 10.87 -8.68 4.96
CA LYS A 68 10.67 -8.71 6.43
C LYS A 68 9.70 -9.79 6.90
N ARG A 69 8.63 -10.03 6.17
CA ARG A 69 7.50 -10.81 6.66
C ARG A 69 7.47 -12.22 6.14
N LYS A 70 8.43 -12.58 5.29
CA LYS A 70 8.57 -13.94 4.77
C LYS A 70 7.30 -14.48 4.12
N ALA A 71 6.49 -13.61 3.47
CA ALA A 71 5.42 -14.08 2.60
C ALA A 71 6.00 -15.06 1.57
N GLU A 72 5.24 -16.09 1.20
CA GLU A 72 5.73 -17.10 0.26
C GLU A 72 5.88 -16.51 -1.14
N THR A 73 4.80 -15.88 -1.62
CA THR A 73 4.76 -15.18 -2.90
C THR A 73 3.90 -13.95 -2.81
N VAL A 74 4.26 -12.90 -3.54
CA VAL A 74 3.47 -11.67 -3.62
C VAL A 74 3.26 -11.31 -5.08
N ILE A 75 2.03 -10.96 -5.45
CA ILE A 75 1.69 -10.38 -6.74
C ILE A 75 1.41 -8.90 -6.54
N GLY A 76 2.10 -8.03 -7.28
CA GLY A 76 1.78 -6.61 -7.37
C GLY A 76 0.98 -6.33 -8.63
N VAL A 77 -0.14 -5.61 -8.51
CA VAL A 77 -0.97 -5.20 -9.64
C VAL A 77 -0.88 -3.70 -9.83
N GLU A 78 -0.49 -3.27 -11.03
CA GLU A 78 -0.35 -1.85 -11.36
C GLU A 78 -0.89 -1.58 -12.77
N VAL A 79 -1.71 -0.54 -12.89
CA VAL A 79 -2.35 -0.17 -14.17
C VAL A 79 -1.47 0.71 -15.03
N GLN A 80 -0.55 1.45 -14.44
CA GLN A 80 0.35 2.34 -15.15
C GLN A 80 1.58 1.59 -15.65
N PRO A 81 1.81 1.45 -16.99
CA PRO A 81 2.94 0.71 -17.53
C PRO A 81 4.28 1.16 -16.95
N SER A 82 4.49 2.48 -16.86
CA SER A 82 5.75 3.03 -16.35
C SER A 82 6.05 2.71 -14.88
N LEU A 83 5.02 2.57 -14.04
CA LEU A 83 5.19 2.15 -12.64
C LEU A 83 5.34 0.62 -12.54
N ALA A 84 4.60 -0.14 -13.35
CA ALA A 84 4.73 -1.59 -13.43
C ALA A 84 6.15 -2.00 -13.86
N ASP A 85 6.73 -1.31 -14.86
CA ASP A 85 8.12 -1.54 -15.28
C ASP A 85 9.11 -1.21 -14.17
N LEU A 86 8.90 -0.08 -13.49
CA LEU A 86 9.73 0.31 -12.35
C LEU A 86 9.64 -0.71 -11.21
N ALA A 87 8.44 -1.26 -10.93
CA ALA A 87 8.25 -2.33 -9.96
C ALA A 87 9.02 -3.61 -10.37
N ARG A 88 8.98 -4.02 -11.63
CA ARG A 88 9.75 -5.16 -12.15
C ARG A 88 11.26 -4.96 -11.98
N GLN A 89 11.75 -3.75 -12.28
CA GLN A 89 13.15 -3.38 -12.07
C GLN A 89 13.54 -3.47 -10.60
N ASN A 90 12.70 -2.96 -9.69
CA ASN A 90 12.92 -3.02 -8.26
C ASN A 90 12.94 -4.46 -7.73
N VAL A 91 12.04 -5.32 -8.21
CA VAL A 91 12.01 -6.75 -7.90
C VAL A 91 13.31 -7.43 -8.34
N SER A 92 13.78 -7.16 -9.56
CA SER A 92 15.04 -7.69 -10.09
C SER A 92 16.26 -7.19 -9.31
N LEU A 93 16.31 -5.88 -9.02
CA LEU A 93 17.38 -5.23 -8.27
C LEU A 93 17.60 -5.88 -6.89
N ASN A 94 16.52 -6.31 -6.24
CA ASN A 94 16.55 -6.96 -4.92
C ASN A 94 16.59 -8.51 -5.01
N ARG A 95 16.69 -9.10 -6.21
CA ARG A 95 16.75 -10.55 -6.45
C ARG A 95 15.53 -11.32 -5.95
N PHE A 96 14.34 -10.70 -6.03
CA PHE A 96 13.08 -11.32 -5.59
C PHE A 96 12.19 -11.82 -6.74
N SER A 97 12.71 -11.93 -7.97
CA SER A 97 11.95 -12.34 -9.15
C SER A 97 11.31 -13.74 -9.05
N SER A 98 11.83 -14.61 -8.19
CA SER A 98 11.22 -15.93 -7.93
C SER A 98 10.05 -15.88 -6.91
N LYS A 99 9.84 -14.74 -6.24
CA LYS A 99 8.85 -14.58 -5.16
C LYS A 99 7.83 -13.47 -5.42
N ILE A 100 8.17 -12.52 -6.30
CA ILE A 100 7.31 -11.37 -6.63
C ILE A 100 7.06 -11.37 -8.12
N GLU A 101 5.79 -11.33 -8.49
CA GLU A 101 5.32 -11.14 -9.87
C GLU A 101 4.60 -9.79 -9.98
N ILE A 102 4.80 -9.06 -11.08
CA ILE A 102 4.14 -7.79 -11.33
C ILE A 102 3.20 -7.93 -12.53
N TRP A 103 1.90 -7.75 -12.28
CA TRP A 103 0.86 -7.74 -13.29
C TRP A 103 0.54 -6.30 -13.70
N GLU A 104 0.82 -5.97 -14.94
CA GLU A 104 0.39 -4.72 -15.56
C GLU A 104 -1.05 -4.85 -16.03
N LYS A 105 -1.99 -4.55 -15.12
CA LYS A 105 -3.42 -4.73 -15.33
C LYS A 105 -4.23 -3.73 -14.50
N ASN A 106 -5.43 -3.42 -14.97
CA ASN A 106 -6.42 -2.80 -14.12
C ASN A 106 -7.01 -3.87 -13.19
N PHE A 107 -6.85 -3.71 -11.87
CA PHE A 107 -7.32 -4.70 -10.91
C PHE A 107 -8.84 -4.94 -10.99
N LYS A 108 -9.65 -3.97 -11.48
CA LYS A 108 -11.10 -4.17 -11.71
C LYS A 108 -11.40 -5.31 -12.70
N GLU A 109 -10.48 -5.61 -13.59
CA GLU A 109 -10.64 -6.70 -14.56
C GLU A 109 -10.44 -8.08 -13.94
N LEU A 110 -9.77 -8.17 -12.80
CA LEU A 110 -9.52 -9.43 -12.09
C LEU A 110 -10.82 -10.08 -11.61
N VAL A 111 -11.88 -9.31 -11.39
CA VAL A 111 -13.22 -9.85 -11.04
C VAL A 111 -13.80 -10.74 -12.15
N LYS A 112 -13.37 -10.53 -13.41
CA LYS A 112 -13.82 -11.30 -14.57
C LYS A 112 -12.95 -12.53 -14.83
N GLN A 113 -11.84 -12.69 -14.15
CA GLN A 113 -10.87 -13.77 -14.36
C GLN A 113 -11.11 -14.95 -13.39
N ARG A 114 -10.44 -16.09 -13.64
CA ARG A 114 -10.59 -17.32 -12.83
C ARG A 114 -9.90 -17.25 -11.45
N ASP A 115 -9.36 -16.08 -11.07
CA ASP A 115 -8.58 -15.91 -9.83
C ASP A 115 -9.46 -15.79 -8.55
N ARG A 116 -10.74 -16.15 -8.65
CA ARG A 116 -11.67 -16.12 -7.51
C ARG A 116 -11.18 -17.03 -6.39
N GLY A 117 -11.06 -16.46 -5.19
CA GLY A 117 -10.75 -17.24 -3.99
C GLY A 117 -9.36 -17.88 -4.01
N THR A 118 -8.36 -17.20 -4.54
CA THR A 118 -6.99 -17.73 -4.67
C THR A 118 -6.00 -17.14 -3.68
N PHE A 119 -6.31 -15.98 -3.07
CA PHE A 119 -5.39 -15.26 -2.19
C PHE A 119 -5.79 -15.36 -0.72
N ASP A 120 -4.79 -15.48 0.14
CA ASP A 120 -4.96 -15.49 1.59
C ASP A 120 -5.00 -14.06 2.15
N LEU A 121 -4.29 -13.13 1.49
CA LEU A 121 -4.18 -11.74 1.87
C LEU A 121 -4.21 -10.82 0.64
N VAL A 122 -5.11 -9.85 0.67
CA VAL A 122 -5.16 -8.71 -0.25
C VAL A 122 -4.71 -7.47 0.49
N LEU A 123 -3.80 -6.69 -0.11
CA LEU A 123 -3.39 -5.39 0.41
C LEU A 123 -3.76 -4.29 -0.57
N SER A 124 -3.92 -3.08 -0.07
CA SER A 124 -3.90 -1.88 -0.88
C SER A 124 -3.57 -0.63 -0.07
N ASN A 125 -2.71 0.19 -0.64
CA ASN A 125 -2.50 1.58 -0.29
C ASN A 125 -2.93 2.44 -1.49
N PRO A 126 -4.26 2.61 -1.69
CA PRO A 126 -4.75 3.29 -2.88
C PRO A 126 -4.42 4.78 -2.81
N PRO A 127 -4.27 5.45 -3.95
CA PRO A 127 -4.11 6.90 -3.98
C PRO A 127 -5.34 7.58 -3.38
N TYR A 128 -5.13 8.46 -2.41
CA TYR A 128 -6.16 9.25 -1.75
C TYR A 128 -5.68 10.68 -1.56
N ARG A 129 -6.61 11.65 -1.53
CA ARG A 129 -6.27 13.02 -1.15
C ARG A 129 -5.87 13.07 0.32
N LYS A 130 -4.65 13.49 0.62
CA LYS A 130 -4.27 13.87 1.99
C LYS A 130 -4.98 15.17 2.34
N VAL A 131 -5.94 15.12 3.27
CA VAL A 131 -6.59 16.31 3.80
C VAL A 131 -5.53 17.11 4.57
N GLY A 132 -5.31 18.39 4.17
CA GLY A 132 -4.36 19.29 4.85
C GLY A 132 -2.94 19.35 4.25
N SER A 133 -2.60 18.59 3.22
CA SER A 133 -1.38 18.87 2.45
C SER A 133 -1.58 20.15 1.64
N GLY A 134 -0.80 21.19 1.95
CA GLY A 134 -0.88 22.53 1.36
C GLY A 134 -0.99 22.55 -0.17
N ARG A 135 -0.86 23.71 -0.82
CA ARG A 135 -1.05 23.90 -2.28
C ARG A 135 -0.53 22.70 -3.08
N ILE A 136 -1.47 21.90 -3.59
CA ILE A 136 -1.18 20.75 -4.42
C ILE A 136 -0.65 21.26 -5.76
N ASN A 137 0.47 20.72 -6.20
CA ASN A 137 0.96 20.95 -7.55
C ASN A 137 -0.15 20.51 -8.55
N PRO A 138 -0.53 21.35 -9.53
CA PRO A 138 -1.57 21.02 -10.52
C PRO A 138 -1.31 19.69 -11.27
N LEU A 139 -0.08 19.24 -11.37
CA LEU A 139 0.30 17.94 -11.93
C LEU A 139 -0.07 16.76 -11.02
N GLU A 140 0.09 16.93 -9.69
CA GLU A 140 -0.32 15.92 -8.69
C GLU A 140 -1.85 15.85 -8.58
N GLU A 141 -2.53 16.98 -8.64
CA GLU A 141 -4.00 17.03 -8.63
C GLU A 141 -4.60 16.32 -9.85
N LYS A 142 -4.02 16.50 -11.04
CA LYS A 142 -4.42 15.79 -12.26
C LYS A 142 -4.08 14.30 -12.21
N ALA A 143 -2.97 13.92 -11.60
CA ALA A 143 -2.60 12.51 -11.40
C ALA A 143 -3.55 11.83 -10.43
N LEU A 144 -3.84 12.43 -9.28
CA LEU A 144 -4.78 11.93 -8.27
C LEU A 144 -6.21 11.82 -8.84
N ALA A 145 -6.68 12.86 -9.55
CA ALA A 145 -7.99 12.82 -10.20
C ALA A 145 -8.09 11.70 -11.24
N ARG A 146 -7.03 11.44 -12.00
CA ARG A 146 -6.99 10.28 -12.94
C ARG A 146 -7.05 8.94 -12.20
N HIS A 147 -6.44 8.83 -11.03
CA HIS A 147 -6.48 7.60 -10.23
C HIS A 147 -7.84 7.36 -9.59
N GLU A 148 -8.51 8.39 -9.05
CA GLU A 148 -9.89 8.28 -8.54
C GLU A 148 -10.89 7.94 -9.65
N ILE A 149 -10.65 8.39 -10.90
CA ILE A 149 -11.43 8.01 -12.08
C ILE A 149 -11.16 6.54 -12.46
N LEU A 150 -9.94 6.04 -12.23
CA LEU A 150 -9.56 4.68 -12.61
C LEU A 150 -10.08 3.61 -11.65
N ALA A 151 -10.16 3.90 -10.32
CA ALA A 151 -10.66 2.93 -9.34
C ALA A 151 -11.12 3.61 -8.04
N THR A 152 -12.33 3.29 -7.61
CA THR A 152 -12.91 3.74 -6.35
C THR A 152 -12.57 2.77 -5.21
N LEU A 153 -12.79 3.21 -3.95
CA LEU A 153 -12.71 2.31 -2.79
C LEU A 153 -13.68 1.11 -2.94
N GLU A 154 -14.85 1.34 -3.50
CA GLU A 154 -15.83 0.29 -3.77
C GLU A 154 -15.30 -0.74 -4.77
N ASP A 155 -14.69 -0.32 -5.87
CA ASP A 155 -14.06 -1.23 -6.85
C ASP A 155 -12.96 -2.08 -6.20
N LEU A 156 -12.15 -1.47 -5.34
CA LEU A 156 -11.08 -2.14 -4.61
C LEU A 156 -11.63 -3.23 -3.68
N LEU A 157 -12.64 -2.89 -2.87
CA LEU A 157 -13.21 -3.84 -1.90
C LEU A 157 -13.96 -4.97 -2.59
N ARG A 158 -14.69 -4.67 -3.68
CA ARG A 158 -15.33 -5.69 -4.54
C ARG A 158 -14.30 -6.65 -5.11
N THR A 159 -13.21 -6.12 -5.67
CA THR A 159 -12.13 -6.93 -6.22
C THR A 159 -11.43 -7.74 -5.13
N GLY A 160 -11.10 -7.11 -4.01
CA GLY A 160 -10.49 -7.79 -2.87
C GLY A 160 -11.34 -8.95 -2.35
N HIS A 161 -12.64 -8.73 -2.16
CA HIS A 161 -13.57 -9.81 -1.79
C HIS A 161 -13.58 -10.97 -2.80
N HIS A 162 -13.60 -10.67 -4.11
CA HIS A 162 -13.58 -11.68 -5.16
C HIS A 162 -12.30 -12.52 -5.12
N LEU A 163 -11.14 -11.90 -4.96
CA LEU A 163 -9.84 -12.56 -4.98
C LEU A 163 -9.56 -13.38 -3.73
N LEU A 164 -10.10 -12.99 -2.57
CA LEU A 164 -9.86 -13.65 -1.30
C LEU A 164 -10.51 -15.03 -1.23
N LYS A 165 -9.75 -15.99 -0.70
CA LYS A 165 -10.27 -17.26 -0.19
C LYS A 165 -11.33 -17.00 0.90
N ASN A 166 -12.14 -18.02 1.21
CA ASN A 166 -12.96 -17.96 2.43
C ASN A 166 -12.04 -17.80 3.65
N LYS A 167 -12.37 -16.87 4.57
CA LYS A 167 -11.51 -16.47 5.70
C LYS A 167 -10.16 -15.84 5.30
N GLY A 168 -10.00 -15.46 4.05
CA GLY A 168 -8.89 -14.59 3.64
C GLY A 168 -9.06 -13.17 4.19
N ARG A 169 -7.98 -12.40 4.25
CA ARG A 169 -7.94 -11.07 4.87
C ARG A 169 -7.69 -9.99 3.84
N LEU A 170 -8.27 -8.83 4.06
CA LEU A 170 -7.96 -7.59 3.33
C LEU A 170 -7.38 -6.58 4.30
N CYS A 171 -6.17 -6.11 4.02
CA CYS A 171 -5.54 -5.01 4.75
C CYS A 171 -5.49 -3.75 3.89
N LEU A 172 -5.99 -2.66 4.45
CA LEU A 172 -6.12 -1.36 3.79
C LEU A 172 -5.55 -0.27 4.69
N ILE A 173 -4.84 0.69 4.10
CA ILE A 173 -4.52 1.97 4.71
C ILE A 173 -5.31 3.07 3.99
N TYR A 174 -5.94 3.98 4.74
CA TYR A 174 -6.83 5.00 4.17
C TYR A 174 -6.88 6.25 5.07
N PRO A 175 -7.32 7.43 4.59
CA PRO A 175 -7.49 8.60 5.44
C PRO A 175 -8.46 8.35 6.60
N ALA A 176 -8.08 8.72 7.81
CA ALA A 176 -8.91 8.52 9.02
C ALA A 176 -10.25 9.25 8.94
N THR A 177 -10.33 10.36 8.21
CA THR A 177 -11.57 11.11 7.97
C THR A 177 -12.64 10.32 7.21
N ARG A 178 -12.24 9.23 6.54
CA ARG A 178 -13.13 8.34 5.78
C ARG A 178 -13.46 7.03 6.53
N THR A 179 -13.22 6.97 7.83
CA THR A 179 -13.43 5.76 8.66
C THR A 179 -14.85 5.19 8.53
N ALA A 180 -15.86 6.04 8.59
CA ALA A 180 -17.26 5.61 8.48
C ALA A 180 -17.56 4.96 7.11
N ASP A 181 -17.10 5.60 6.02
CA ASP A 181 -17.26 5.06 4.66
C ASP A 181 -16.54 3.73 4.49
N VAL A 182 -15.30 3.63 5.00
CA VAL A 182 -14.50 2.40 4.93
C VAL A 182 -15.23 1.26 5.63
N PHE A 183 -15.73 1.46 6.84
CA PHE A 183 -16.42 0.40 7.60
C PHE A 183 -17.76 0.02 6.97
N GLN A 184 -18.52 0.98 6.47
CA GLN A 184 -19.77 0.72 5.76
C GLN A 184 -19.52 -0.14 4.51
N LEU A 185 -18.57 0.25 3.67
CA LEU A 185 -18.24 -0.45 2.43
C LEU A 185 -17.62 -1.83 2.69
N LEU A 186 -16.74 -1.97 3.69
CA LEU A 186 -16.20 -3.27 4.07
C LEU A 186 -17.34 -4.25 4.39
N ARG A 187 -18.28 -3.85 5.23
CA ARG A 187 -19.43 -4.71 5.59
C ARG A 187 -20.37 -4.96 4.40
N HIS A 188 -20.58 -3.97 3.54
CA HIS A 188 -21.34 -4.14 2.31
C HIS A 188 -20.78 -5.25 1.42
N PHE A 189 -19.45 -5.38 1.36
CA PHE A 189 -18.76 -6.45 0.61
C PHE A 189 -18.42 -7.68 1.46
N HIS A 190 -19.11 -7.94 2.57
CA HIS A 190 -18.88 -9.11 3.43
C HIS A 190 -17.40 -9.26 3.90
N LEU A 191 -16.72 -8.13 4.07
CA LEU A 191 -15.40 -8.02 4.66
C LEU A 191 -15.57 -7.46 6.08
N GLU A 192 -15.62 -8.31 7.10
CA GLU A 192 -15.84 -7.85 8.47
C GLU A 192 -14.55 -7.31 9.09
N PRO A 193 -14.50 -6.02 9.51
CA PRO A 193 -13.34 -5.45 10.18
C PRO A 193 -12.99 -6.21 11.44
N LYS A 194 -11.75 -6.65 11.58
CA LYS A 194 -11.28 -7.45 12.73
C LYS A 194 -10.25 -6.73 13.57
N ARG A 195 -9.45 -5.86 12.94
CA ARG A 195 -8.39 -5.13 13.59
C ARG A 195 -8.31 -3.74 12.97
N VAL A 196 -8.18 -2.72 13.80
CA VAL A 196 -8.04 -1.33 13.37
C VAL A 196 -6.97 -0.65 14.18
N GLN A 197 -6.19 0.22 13.53
CA GLN A 197 -5.21 1.08 14.14
C GLN A 197 -5.23 2.45 13.49
N PHE A 198 -5.31 3.49 14.30
CA PHE A 198 -5.22 4.87 13.85
C PHE A 198 -3.78 5.35 13.92
N VAL A 199 -3.37 6.12 12.91
CA VAL A 199 -2.02 6.72 12.85
C VAL A 199 -2.13 8.21 13.12
N HIS A 200 -1.32 8.70 14.05
CA HIS A 200 -1.23 10.10 14.45
C HIS A 200 0.16 10.63 14.16
N SER A 201 0.28 11.88 13.70
CA SER A 201 1.59 12.53 13.57
C SER A 201 2.23 12.71 14.94
N HIS A 202 1.50 13.30 15.90
CA HIS A 202 1.93 13.45 17.31
C HIS A 202 0.83 12.95 18.24
N PRO A 203 1.14 12.71 19.53
CA PRO A 203 0.17 12.13 20.48
C PRO A 203 -1.12 12.94 20.66
N GLN A 204 -1.08 14.25 20.41
CA GLN A 204 -2.21 15.17 20.60
C GLN A 204 -2.92 15.50 19.30
N ASP A 205 -2.38 15.08 18.14
CA ASP A 205 -2.98 15.34 16.85
C ASP A 205 -4.18 14.43 16.60
N GLU A 206 -5.09 14.86 15.75
CA GLU A 206 -6.10 13.96 15.19
C GLU A 206 -5.44 12.85 14.35
N ALA A 207 -6.11 11.71 14.26
CA ALA A 207 -5.65 10.63 13.41
C ALA A 207 -5.62 11.07 11.94
N SER A 208 -4.50 10.88 11.27
CA SER A 208 -4.34 11.17 9.84
C SER A 208 -4.71 9.98 8.95
N LEU A 209 -4.41 8.76 9.41
CA LEU A 209 -4.64 7.53 8.67
C LEU A 209 -5.33 6.48 9.55
N LEU A 210 -6.05 5.60 8.86
CA LEU A 210 -6.66 4.40 9.38
C LEU A 210 -6.00 3.20 8.69
N MET A 211 -5.53 2.23 9.48
CA MET A 211 -5.20 0.89 9.00
C MET A 211 -6.27 -0.09 9.46
N VAL A 212 -6.80 -0.89 8.56
CA VAL A 212 -7.85 -1.87 8.85
C VAL A 212 -7.50 -3.23 8.25
N ASP A 213 -7.70 -4.28 9.04
CA ASP A 213 -7.61 -5.69 8.65
C ASP A 213 -9.01 -6.28 8.74
N ALA A 214 -9.57 -6.69 7.61
CA ALA A 214 -10.93 -7.22 7.50
C ALA A 214 -10.90 -8.67 7.03
N LEU A 215 -11.78 -9.49 7.60
CA LEU A 215 -11.89 -10.93 7.31
C LEU A 215 -13.09 -11.20 6.41
N LYS A 216 -12.86 -11.85 5.28
CA LYS A 216 -13.95 -12.30 4.41
C LYS A 216 -14.84 -13.29 5.14
N GLU A 217 -16.15 -13.04 5.10
CA GLU A 217 -17.19 -13.81 5.82
C GLU A 217 -16.85 -13.95 7.32
N GLY A 218 -16.30 -12.86 7.91
CA GLY A 218 -16.00 -12.80 9.34
C GLY A 218 -17.26 -12.64 10.19
N LYS A 219 -17.20 -13.12 11.43
CA LYS A 219 -18.21 -12.77 12.46
C LYS A 219 -17.89 -11.37 13.00
N THR A 220 -18.86 -10.68 13.57
CA THR A 220 -18.70 -9.39 14.25
C THR A 220 -17.60 -9.43 15.32
N GLN A 221 -17.19 -8.32 15.84
CA GLN A 221 -16.10 -8.00 16.78
C GLN A 221 -14.86 -7.43 16.09
N ILE A 222 -14.47 -6.25 16.53
CA ILE A 222 -13.29 -5.53 16.08
C ILE A 222 -12.36 -5.28 17.27
N LYS A 223 -11.06 -5.48 17.06
CA LYS A 223 -10.02 -5.08 18.01
C LYS A 223 -9.46 -3.71 17.60
N VAL A 224 -9.65 -2.72 18.43
CA VAL A 224 -9.02 -1.41 18.28
C VAL A 224 -7.66 -1.47 18.96
N LEU A 225 -6.60 -1.29 18.18
CA LEU A 225 -5.23 -1.28 18.67
C LEU A 225 -4.88 0.10 19.27
N PRO A 226 -3.88 0.18 20.16
CA PRO A 226 -3.34 1.47 20.57
C PRO A 226 -2.95 2.30 19.35
N PRO A 227 -3.06 3.66 19.42
CA PRO A 227 -2.69 4.52 18.32
C PRO A 227 -1.22 4.34 17.92
N PHE A 228 -0.95 4.40 16.61
CA PHE A 228 0.40 4.46 16.09
C PHE A 228 0.82 5.92 15.99
N VAL A 229 1.79 6.33 16.79
CA VAL A 229 2.28 7.72 16.81
C VAL A 229 3.62 7.78 16.07
N LEU A 230 3.71 8.67 15.07
CA LEU A 230 4.91 8.79 14.24
C LEU A 230 6.03 9.55 14.96
N TYR A 231 5.73 10.70 15.54
CA TYR A 231 6.74 11.63 16.06
C TYR A 231 6.58 11.91 17.54
N LYS A 232 7.71 12.02 18.23
CA LYS A 232 7.80 12.62 19.56
C LYS A 232 7.66 14.14 19.49
N PRO A 233 7.41 14.85 20.59
CA PRO A 233 7.66 16.28 20.68
C PRO A 233 9.09 16.59 20.21
N GLY A 234 9.24 17.55 19.26
CA GLY A 234 10.54 17.85 18.65
C GLY A 234 10.82 17.17 17.29
N GLY A 235 9.85 16.42 16.74
CA GLY A 235 9.88 15.95 15.36
C GLY A 235 10.70 14.68 15.08
N GLN A 236 11.30 14.08 16.10
CA GLN A 236 11.97 12.78 15.96
C GLN A 236 10.95 11.63 15.93
N TYR A 237 11.27 10.58 15.21
CA TYR A 237 10.45 9.36 15.22
C TYR A 237 10.31 8.77 16.63
N THR A 238 9.14 8.21 16.92
CA THR A 238 8.96 7.35 18.09
C THR A 238 9.72 6.03 17.90
N PRO A 239 10.07 5.28 18.97
CA PRO A 239 10.69 3.96 18.83
C PRO A 239 9.87 3.02 17.93
N GLN A 240 8.54 3.05 18.04
CA GLN A 240 7.64 2.27 17.20
C GLN A 240 7.74 2.67 15.71
N ALA A 241 7.90 3.94 15.40
CA ALA A 241 8.08 4.42 14.04
C ALA A 241 9.49 4.12 13.49
N GLU A 242 10.52 4.18 14.33
CA GLU A 242 11.88 3.77 13.95
C GLU A 242 11.95 2.29 13.54
N ASP A 243 11.19 1.41 14.20
CA ASP A 243 11.13 -0.02 13.89
C ASP A 243 10.57 -0.33 12.48
N LEU A 244 9.86 0.62 11.85
CA LEU A 244 9.44 0.48 10.47
C LEU A 244 10.63 0.41 9.50
N PHE A 245 11.76 1.03 9.86
CA PHE A 245 12.94 1.19 9.01
C PHE A 245 14.08 0.19 9.32
N ARG A 246 13.94 -0.63 10.35
CA ARG A 246 14.93 -1.65 10.78
C ARG A 246 14.73 -3.04 10.25
#